data_a822d4f0dc76d73cc9877694dee97b4d
#
_entry.id   a822d4f0dc76d73cc9877694dee97b4d
#
_cell.length_a   1.000
_cell.length_b   1.000
_cell.length_c   1.000
_cell.angle_alpha   90.00
_cell.angle_beta   90.00
_cell.angle_gamma   90.00
#
_symmetry.space_group_name_H-M   'P 1'
#
loop_
_entity.id
_entity.type
_entity.pdbx_description
1 polymer ?
#
loop_
_entity_poly.entity_id
_entity_poly.type
_entity_poly.pdbx_seq_one_letter_code
_entity_poly.pdbx_strand_id
1 'polypeptide(L)'
;MSINKVILTGRLGQDPELRNTTTGKAVATFSLAVTDNYNREVTHWLNVVVWNKQAENCSAYLSKGSLVGVEGRIQTRNYENKEGRKVYVTEVVADRVEFLDSKGKSDKPAGGWDDLGHEIETDDFGPF
;
A
#
# COMPACT_ATOMS: atom_id res chain seq x y z
N MET A 1 -7.43 -20.58 -16.57
CA MET A 1 -6.91 -20.31 -15.26
C MET A 1 -5.59 -19.62 -15.36
N SER A 2 -5.30 -18.71 -14.48
CA SER A 2 -4.08 -17.96 -14.54
C SER A 2 -3.59 -17.64 -13.16
N ILE A 3 -2.39 -17.13 -13.07
CA ILE A 3 -1.82 -16.67 -11.83
C ILE A 3 -1.73 -15.16 -11.94
N ASN A 4 -2.33 -14.47 -10.98
CA ASN A 4 -2.27 -13.00 -10.95
C ASN A 4 -2.04 -12.63 -9.49
N LYS A 5 -0.80 -12.39 -9.13
CA LYS A 5 -0.43 -12.18 -7.76
C LYS A 5 0.63 -11.10 -7.68
N VAL A 6 0.44 -10.18 -6.77
CA VAL A 6 1.37 -9.08 -6.58
C VAL A 6 1.71 -9.01 -5.11
N ILE A 7 2.97 -8.88 -4.78
CA ILE A 7 3.43 -8.72 -3.41
C ILE A 7 4.41 -7.56 -3.43
N LEU A 8 4.10 -6.51 -2.68
CA LEU A 8 4.88 -5.29 -2.73
C LEU A 8 5.13 -4.76 -1.33
N THR A 9 6.25 -4.11 -1.14
CA THR A 9 6.53 -3.38 0.08
C THR A 9 6.89 -1.97 -0.33
N GLY A 10 6.33 -1.00 0.31
CA GLY A 10 6.63 0.38 -0.02
C GLY A 10 5.99 1.35 0.95
N ARG A 11 6.14 2.64 0.64
CA ARG A 11 5.59 3.66 1.50
C ARG A 11 4.50 4.42 0.75
N LEU A 12 3.50 4.87 1.49
CA LEU A 12 2.42 5.61 0.87
C LEU A 12 2.93 6.97 0.41
N GLY A 13 2.55 7.36 -0.79
CA GLY A 13 2.90 8.66 -1.31
C GLY A 13 1.92 9.73 -0.91
N GLN A 14 0.79 9.34 -0.33
CA GLN A 14 -0.22 10.27 0.10
C GLN A 14 -1.09 9.60 1.14
N ASP A 15 -1.89 10.37 1.83
CA ASP A 15 -2.84 9.79 2.78
C ASP A 15 -3.87 8.98 1.99
N PRO A 16 -4.34 7.86 2.53
CA PRO A 16 -5.36 7.10 1.84
C PRO A 16 -6.65 7.90 1.69
N GLU A 17 -7.27 7.78 0.56
CA GLU A 17 -8.52 8.48 0.32
C GLU A 17 -9.64 7.47 0.45
N LEU A 18 -10.50 7.64 1.43
CA LEU A 18 -11.60 6.70 1.68
C LEU A 18 -12.88 7.24 1.08
N ARG A 19 -13.58 6.40 0.37
CA ARG A 19 -14.84 6.74 -0.21
C ARG A 19 -15.81 5.62 -0.04
N ASN A 20 -17.09 5.90 -0.25
CA ASN A 20 -18.10 4.85 -0.27
C ASN A 20 -18.66 4.79 -1.67
N THR A 21 -18.89 3.58 -2.16
CA THR A 21 -19.50 3.41 -3.46
C THR A 21 -20.99 3.64 -3.32
N THR A 22 -21.67 3.68 -4.47
CA THR A 22 -23.10 3.88 -4.44
C THR A 22 -23.83 2.74 -3.74
N THR A 23 -23.19 1.57 -3.66
CA THR A 23 -23.81 0.46 -2.95
C THR A 23 -23.39 0.44 -1.48
N GLY A 24 -22.64 1.45 -1.04
CA GLY A 24 -22.29 1.53 0.38
C GLY A 24 -21.02 0.82 0.78
N LYS A 25 -20.23 0.36 -0.15
CA LYS A 25 -18.99 -0.34 0.21
C LYS A 25 -17.86 0.65 0.37
N ALA A 26 -17.03 0.45 1.36
CA ALA A 26 -15.87 1.30 1.59
C ALA A 26 -14.77 0.94 0.61
N VAL A 27 -14.12 1.95 0.06
CA VAL A 27 -12.98 1.72 -0.82
C VAL A 27 -11.96 2.81 -0.53
N ALA A 28 -10.71 2.44 -0.36
CA ALA A 28 -9.64 3.38 -0.13
C ALA A 28 -8.62 3.25 -1.24
N THR A 29 -8.04 4.36 -1.65
CA THR A 29 -7.01 4.32 -2.68
C THR A 29 -5.83 5.13 -2.20
N PHE A 30 -4.65 4.71 -2.60
CA PHE A 30 -3.45 5.46 -2.31
C PHE A 30 -2.37 5.07 -3.32
N SER A 31 -1.35 5.89 -3.44
CA SER A 31 -0.22 5.55 -4.28
C SER A 31 0.86 4.95 -3.40
N LEU A 32 1.51 3.93 -3.90
CA LEU A 32 2.55 3.24 -3.18
C LEU A 32 3.86 3.45 -3.89
N ALA A 33 4.86 3.91 -3.17
CA ALA A 33 6.18 4.13 -3.71
C ALA A 33 7.01 2.89 -3.45
N VAL A 34 7.40 2.22 -4.50
CA VAL A 34 8.18 1.00 -4.41
C VAL A 34 9.53 1.26 -5.02
N THR A 35 10.60 1.11 -4.25
CA THR A 35 11.94 1.34 -4.75
C THR A 35 12.33 0.20 -5.67
N ASP A 36 12.96 0.57 -6.79
CA ASP A 36 13.38 -0.44 -7.74
C ASP A 36 14.36 -1.40 -7.08
N ASN A 37 14.26 -2.67 -7.43
CA ASN A 37 15.10 -3.68 -6.79
C ASN A 37 16.58 -3.53 -7.11
N TYR A 38 16.89 -2.95 -8.25
CA TYR A 38 18.27 -2.86 -8.68
C TYR A 38 18.83 -1.45 -8.71
N ASN A 39 17.99 -0.43 -8.62
CA ASN A 39 18.47 0.93 -8.68
C ASN A 39 17.71 1.77 -7.65
N ARG A 40 18.39 2.09 -6.55
CA ARG A 40 17.71 2.78 -5.47
C ARG A 40 17.25 4.17 -5.81
N GLU A 41 17.74 4.72 -6.91
CA GLU A 41 17.32 6.05 -7.27
C GLU A 41 16.03 6.05 -8.06
N VAL A 42 15.50 4.89 -8.39
CA VAL A 42 14.28 4.77 -9.16
C VAL A 42 13.15 4.32 -8.24
N THR A 43 12.05 5.02 -8.31
CA THR A 43 10.86 4.67 -7.53
C THR A 43 9.72 4.41 -8.50
N HIS A 44 9.04 3.31 -8.27
CA HIS A 44 7.87 2.98 -9.06
C HIS A 44 6.64 3.37 -8.26
N TRP A 45 5.73 4.06 -8.91
CA TRP A 45 4.51 4.52 -8.24
C TRP A 45 3.35 3.68 -8.72
N LEU A 46 2.70 3.04 -7.78
CA LEU A 46 1.61 2.13 -8.11
C LEU A 46 0.35 2.55 -7.40
N ASN A 47 -0.77 2.46 -8.07
CA ASN A 47 -2.04 2.78 -7.46
C ASN A 47 -2.57 1.52 -6.79
N VAL A 48 -2.98 1.65 -5.55
CA VAL A 48 -3.49 0.52 -4.77
C VAL A 48 -4.91 0.83 -4.36
N VAL A 49 -5.79 -0.16 -4.52
CA VAL A 49 -7.19 -0.05 -4.17
C VAL A 49 -7.48 -1.08 -3.10
N VAL A 50 -8.10 -0.67 -2.02
CA VAL A 50 -8.42 -1.53 -0.91
C VAL A 50 -9.91 -1.43 -0.63
N TRP A 51 -10.53 -2.56 -0.33
CA TRP A 51 -11.98 -2.60 -0.16
C TRP A 51 -12.39 -2.98 1.24
N ASN A 52 -13.61 -2.55 1.61
CA ASN A 52 -14.32 -3.01 2.81
C ASN A 52 -13.59 -2.69 4.11
N LYS A 53 -13.52 -3.61 5.01
CA LYS A 53 -12.94 -3.36 6.32
C LYS A 53 -11.49 -2.93 6.24
N GLN A 54 -10.74 -3.50 5.33
CA GLN A 54 -9.35 -3.11 5.20
C GLN A 54 -9.24 -1.67 4.70
N ALA A 55 -10.19 -1.21 3.88
CA ALA A 55 -10.18 0.17 3.43
C ALA A 55 -10.36 1.10 4.63
N GLU A 56 -11.26 0.75 5.53
CA GLU A 56 -11.47 1.55 6.71
C GLU A 56 -10.24 1.53 7.61
N ASN A 57 -9.62 0.40 7.77
CA ASN A 57 -8.42 0.30 8.59
C ASN A 57 -7.27 1.09 7.98
N CYS A 58 -7.09 1.02 6.69
CA CYS A 58 -6.04 1.76 6.05
C CYS A 58 -6.26 3.26 6.22
N SER A 59 -7.48 3.71 6.05
CA SER A 59 -7.77 5.11 6.18
C SER A 59 -7.57 5.58 7.62
N ALA A 60 -7.86 4.74 8.58
CA ALA A 60 -7.75 5.12 9.98
C ALA A 60 -6.31 5.15 10.49
N TYR A 61 -5.47 4.26 9.97
CA TYR A 61 -4.16 4.08 10.57
C TYR A 61 -2.98 4.44 9.68
N LEU A 62 -3.18 4.65 8.40
CA LEU A 62 -2.07 4.93 7.50
C LEU A 62 -2.08 6.39 7.09
N SER A 63 -0.91 6.92 6.78
CA SER A 63 -0.79 8.27 6.29
C SER A 63 0.38 8.32 5.34
N LYS A 64 0.60 9.46 4.71
CA LYS A 64 1.71 9.62 3.81
C LYS A 64 2.99 9.20 4.51
N GLY A 65 3.77 8.39 3.86
CA GLY A 65 5.04 7.91 4.40
C GLY A 65 4.97 6.61 5.17
N SER A 66 3.77 6.11 5.44
CA SER A 66 3.66 4.84 6.17
C SER A 66 4.21 3.69 5.34
N LEU A 67 4.86 2.75 6.00
CA LEU A 67 5.43 1.58 5.33
C LEU A 67 4.44 0.43 5.43
N VAL A 68 4.12 -0.17 4.30
CA VAL A 68 3.16 -1.27 4.28
C VAL A 68 3.63 -2.36 3.34
N GLY A 69 3.11 -3.55 3.56
CA GLY A 69 3.23 -4.65 2.62
C GLY A 69 1.86 -4.89 2.01
N VAL A 70 1.80 -5.03 0.72
CA VAL A 70 0.55 -5.23 0.02
C VAL A 70 0.60 -6.54 -0.73
N GLU A 71 -0.42 -7.35 -0.56
CA GLU A 71 -0.55 -8.58 -1.28
C GLU A 71 -1.87 -8.52 -2.03
N GLY A 72 -1.88 -8.73 -3.30
CA GLY A 72 -3.10 -8.65 -4.08
C GLY A 72 -2.90 -9.07 -5.51
N ARG A 73 -3.61 -8.43 -6.40
CA ARG A 73 -3.54 -8.79 -7.81
C ARG A 73 -3.62 -7.54 -8.65
N ILE A 74 -3.27 -7.65 -9.90
CA ILE A 74 -3.32 -6.53 -10.81
C ILE A 74 -4.67 -6.53 -11.49
N GLN A 75 -5.25 -5.36 -11.61
CA GLN A 75 -6.51 -5.18 -12.27
C GLN A 75 -6.36 -4.04 -13.26
N THR A 76 -6.93 -4.19 -14.43
CA THR A 76 -6.96 -3.11 -15.39
C THR A 76 -8.40 -2.74 -15.66
N ARG A 77 -8.63 -1.48 -15.96
CA ARG A 77 -9.96 -1.02 -16.30
C ARG A 77 -9.81 0.19 -17.21
N ASN A 78 -10.87 0.62 -17.80
CA ASN A 78 -10.80 1.80 -18.63
C ASN A 78 -12.05 2.63 -18.42
N TYR A 79 -11.97 3.90 -18.75
CA TYR A 79 -13.11 4.77 -18.67
C TYR A 79 -12.91 5.86 -19.71
N GLU A 80 -13.97 6.58 -20.04
CA GLU A 80 -13.89 7.67 -20.98
C GLU A 80 -13.72 8.96 -20.21
N ASN A 81 -12.75 9.75 -20.61
CA ASN A 81 -12.56 11.02 -19.90
C ASN A 81 -13.47 12.07 -20.53
N LYS A 82 -13.33 13.31 -20.09
CA LYS A 82 -14.22 14.36 -20.55
C LYS A 82 -14.08 14.64 -22.02
N GLU A 83 -12.96 14.28 -22.59
CA GLU A 83 -12.75 14.53 -24.00
C GLU A 83 -13.19 13.38 -24.87
N GLY A 84 -13.77 12.35 -24.29
CA GLY A 84 -14.25 11.22 -25.06
C GLY A 84 -13.18 10.20 -25.35
N ARG A 85 -12.01 10.30 -24.71
CA ARG A 85 -10.96 9.34 -24.97
C ARG A 85 -10.95 8.27 -23.93
N LYS A 86 -10.61 7.07 -24.33
CA LYS A 86 -10.51 5.97 -23.41
C LYS A 86 -9.23 6.09 -22.62
N VAL A 87 -9.34 5.98 -21.34
CA VAL A 87 -8.18 6.01 -20.46
C VAL A 87 -8.08 4.65 -19.80
N TYR A 88 -6.90 4.04 -19.87
CA TYR A 88 -6.67 2.72 -19.30
C TYR A 88 -5.91 2.87 -17.98
N VAL A 89 -6.36 2.17 -16.98
CA VAL A 89 -5.77 2.25 -15.65
C VAL A 89 -5.32 0.86 -15.23
N THR A 90 -4.11 0.77 -14.72
CA THR A 90 -3.58 -0.45 -14.14
C THR A 90 -3.38 -0.20 -12.66
N GLU A 91 -3.94 -1.02 -11.83
CA GLU A 91 -3.88 -0.81 -10.40
C GLU A 91 -3.75 -2.13 -9.67
N VAL A 92 -3.36 -2.09 -8.43
CA VAL A 92 -3.25 -3.27 -7.59
C VAL A 92 -4.47 -3.27 -6.68
N VAL A 93 -5.23 -4.35 -6.71
CA VAL A 93 -6.34 -4.52 -5.79
C VAL A 93 -5.81 -5.35 -4.65
N ALA A 94 -5.73 -4.76 -3.47
CA ALA A 94 -5.12 -5.41 -2.34
C ALA A 94 -6.06 -6.42 -1.71
N ASP A 95 -5.60 -7.64 -1.54
CA ASP A 95 -6.33 -8.61 -0.77
C ASP A 95 -5.94 -8.46 0.69
N ARG A 96 -4.75 -7.95 0.95
CA ARG A 96 -4.28 -7.82 2.30
C ARG A 96 -3.25 -6.70 2.37
N VAL A 97 -3.35 -5.85 3.37
CA VAL A 97 -2.38 -4.79 3.60
C VAL A 97 -1.81 -5.01 5.00
N GLU A 98 -0.51 -5.16 5.07
CA GLU A 98 0.14 -5.36 6.34
C GLU A 98 0.82 -4.08 6.75
N PHE A 99 0.55 -3.62 7.96
CA PHE A 99 1.12 -2.38 8.44
C PHE A 99 2.49 -2.72 9.02
N LEU A 100 3.53 -2.31 8.33
CA LEU A 100 4.88 -2.64 8.74
C LEU A 100 5.53 -1.53 9.54
N ASP A 101 4.95 -0.34 9.50
CA ASP A 101 5.52 0.80 10.18
C ASP A 101 4.83 0.95 11.52
N SER A 102 5.59 0.94 12.58
CA SER A 102 4.99 1.03 13.88
C SER A 102 4.96 2.45 14.36
N LYS A 103 5.15 3.43 13.49
CA LYS A 103 5.21 4.70 13.94
C LYS A 103 4.13 5.09 14.83
N GLY A 104 3.02 4.67 14.64
CA GLY A 104 2.02 5.15 15.48
C GLY A 104 2.29 4.81 16.85
N LYS A 105 2.93 3.82 17.10
CA LYS A 105 3.14 3.49 18.35
C LYS A 105 4.38 3.72 18.69
N SER A 106 4.99 4.29 17.94
CA SER A 106 6.27 4.56 18.28
C SER A 106 6.36 4.96 19.63
N ASP A 107 5.50 5.51 20.02
CA ASP A 107 5.68 5.98 21.32
C ASP A 107 5.81 4.82 22.15
N LYS A 108 5.52 3.89 21.84
CA LYS A 108 5.64 2.93 22.66
C LYS A 108 6.85 2.48 22.75
N PRO A 109 7.33 2.53 23.36
CA PRO A 109 8.56 2.22 23.66
C PRO A 109 8.70 0.91 23.53
N ALA A 110 8.08 0.45 23.61
CA ALA A 110 8.21 -0.67 23.44
C ALA A 110 9.18 -1.02 23.33
N GLY A 111 9.36 -0.42 23.26
CA GLY A 111 10.38 -0.55 23.16
C GLY A 111 10.95 -1.75 23.46
N GLY A 112 10.75 -2.28 24.23
CA GLY A 112 11.43 -3.37 24.57
C GLY A 112 11.71 -4.15 23.42
N TRP A 113 10.82 -4.81 22.98
CA TRP A 113 11.11 -5.72 22.03
C TRP A 113 11.57 -5.08 20.81
N ASP A 114 11.34 -3.95 20.67
CA ASP A 114 11.74 -3.27 19.68
C ASP A 114 13.08 -3.35 19.61
N ASP A 115 13.68 -3.21 20.52
CA ASP A 115 15.01 -3.17 20.52
C ASP A 115 15.44 -4.40 20.13
N LEU A 116 14.97 -5.35 20.59
CA LEU A 116 15.53 -6.50 20.34
C LEU A 116 15.35 -6.70 18.99
N GLY A 117 14.48 -6.46 18.58
CA GLY A 117 14.39 -6.76 17.37
C GLY A 117 15.04 -5.92 16.57
N HIS A 118 14.99 -5.13 16.55
CA HIS A 118 15.42 -4.31 15.82
C HIS A 118 16.61 -4.28 15.52
N GLU A 119 17.03 -4.40 15.86
CA GLU A 119 18.17 -4.26 15.66
C GLU A 119 18.56 -5.19 14.97
N ILE A 120 18.18 -5.79 14.83
CA ILE A 120 18.60 -6.75 14.37
C ILE A 120 18.22 -6.98 13.21
N GLU A 121 17.67 -7.02 13.00
CA GLU A 121 17.40 -7.33 12.14
C GLU A 121 17.21 -6.72 11.29
N THR A 122 16.94 -6.33 11.29
CA THR A 122 16.59 -5.65 10.65
C THR A 122 17.20 -5.30 9.73
N ASP A 123 17.56 -4.90 9.56
CA ASP A 123 18.21 -4.32 8.79
C ASP A 123 18.84 -5.19 8.12
N ASP A 124 19.18 -5.81 8.40
CA ASP A 124 19.93 -6.59 7.91
C ASP A 124 19.18 -7.20 6.94
N PHE A 125 18.42 -7.64 6.95
CA PHE A 125 17.83 -8.27 6.08
C PHE A 125 17.06 -7.53 5.48
N GLY A 126 17.00 -6.93 5.85
CA GLY A 126 16.29 -6.23 5.43
C GLY A 126 16.26 -5.98 4.22
N PRO A 127 16.52 -5.94 3.80
CA PRO A 127 16.47 -5.49 2.69
C PRO A 127 15.53 -6.14 2.05
N PHE A 128 15.09 -6.44 2.03
CA PHE A 128 14.33 -6.96 1.31
C PHE A 128 13.83 -6.11 0.73
#